data_bf833f29313ca4beb9742d18e300b5f8
#
_entry.id   bf833f29313ca4beb9742d18e300b5f8
#
_cell.length_a   1.000
_cell.length_b   1.000
_cell.length_c   1.000
_cell.angle_alpha   90.00
_cell.angle_beta   90.00
_cell.angle_gamma   90.00
#
_symmetry.space_group_name_H-M   'P 1'
#
loop_
_entity.id
_entity.type
_entity.pdbx_description
1 polymer ?
#
loop_
_entity_poly.entity_id
_entity_poly.type
_entity_poly.pdbx_seq_one_letter_code
_entity_poly.pdbx_strand_id
1 'polypeptide(L)'
;YKRQVELKKLAQAIGHDEETTKKIIRQMMDRYEKEDRGIRIIELEASFQMCTKKEMYEYLIRVAKQPKKQVLTDVLLETLSIIAYKQPVTKLEIEKIRGVKSDHAVSKLVEYDLVEEVGRMDAPGKPLLFGTTEEFLRRFSVHSLDELPAPNPEQVAHFKEEAEDEVQLKLNL
;
A
#
# COMPACT_ATOMS: atom_id res chain seq x y z
N TYR A 1 14.07 -1.50 -9.33
CA TYR A 1 14.83 -2.40 -8.46
C TYR A 1 13.92 -2.77 -7.29
N LYS A 2 13.39 -4.00 -7.28
CA LYS A 2 12.57 -4.47 -6.17
C LYS A 2 13.44 -4.54 -4.93
N ARG A 3 13.13 -3.74 -3.92
CA ARG A 3 13.88 -3.68 -2.64
C ARG A 3 13.53 -4.83 -1.71
N GLN A 4 12.38 -5.50 -1.93
CA GLN A 4 11.89 -6.63 -1.16
C GLN A 4 12.18 -7.95 -1.86
N VAL A 5 12.32 -9.01 -1.06
CA VAL A 5 12.54 -10.38 -1.55
C VAL A 5 11.50 -11.31 -0.95
N GLU A 6 10.77 -12.00 -1.81
CA GLU A 6 9.74 -12.96 -1.43
C GLU A 6 10.35 -14.13 -0.63
N LEU A 7 9.65 -14.58 0.41
CA LEU A 7 10.06 -15.71 1.23
C LEU A 7 10.37 -16.95 0.39
N LYS A 8 9.51 -17.26 -0.60
CA LYS A 8 9.68 -18.39 -1.50
C LYS A 8 11.00 -18.35 -2.27
N LYS A 9 11.41 -17.18 -2.75
CA LYS A 9 12.69 -17.00 -3.46
C LYS A 9 13.89 -17.18 -2.53
N LEU A 10 13.77 -16.70 -1.29
CA LEU A 10 14.81 -16.91 -0.27
C LEU A 10 14.94 -18.40 0.08
N ALA A 11 13.82 -19.10 0.28
CA ALA A 11 13.78 -20.53 0.55
C ALA A 11 14.44 -21.34 -0.56
N GLN A 12 14.12 -21.05 -1.82
CA GLN A 12 14.76 -21.68 -2.97
C GLN A 12 16.27 -21.39 -3.03
N ALA A 13 16.67 -20.16 -2.76
CA ALA A 13 18.09 -19.76 -2.85
C ALA A 13 18.96 -20.46 -1.80
N ILE A 14 18.45 -20.72 -0.61
CA ILE A 14 19.20 -21.38 0.49
C ILE A 14 18.92 -22.88 0.59
N GLY A 15 18.01 -23.44 -0.21
CA GLY A 15 17.69 -24.87 -0.26
C GLY A 15 16.92 -25.37 0.96
N HIS A 16 16.12 -24.53 1.60
CA HIS A 16 15.27 -24.88 2.74
C HIS A 16 13.79 -24.69 2.41
N ASP A 17 12.91 -25.27 3.23
CA ASP A 17 11.47 -24.97 3.22
C ASP A 17 11.20 -23.54 3.71
N GLU A 18 10.00 -23.03 3.41
CA GLU A 18 9.63 -21.65 3.75
C GLU A 18 9.58 -21.42 5.28
N GLU A 19 9.14 -22.42 6.05
CA GLU A 19 9.04 -22.29 7.51
C GLU A 19 10.43 -22.19 8.18
N THR A 20 11.34 -23.06 7.77
CA THR A 20 12.73 -23.02 8.24
C THR A 20 13.40 -21.71 7.81
N THR A 21 13.20 -21.29 6.57
CA THR A 21 13.72 -20.03 6.04
C THR A 21 13.21 -18.84 6.85
N LYS A 22 11.93 -18.81 7.16
CA LYS A 22 11.30 -17.76 7.97
C LYS A 22 11.90 -17.69 9.39
N LYS A 23 12.15 -18.83 10.01
CA LYS A 23 12.84 -18.91 11.33
C LYS A 23 14.25 -18.32 11.27
N ILE A 24 15.02 -18.66 10.22
CA ILE A 24 16.38 -18.13 10.02
C ILE A 24 16.34 -16.60 9.86
N ILE A 25 15.41 -16.09 9.03
CA ILE A 25 15.30 -14.66 8.81
C ILE A 25 14.88 -13.92 10.08
N ARG A 26 13.96 -14.46 10.89
CA ARG A 26 13.58 -13.87 12.18
C ARG A 26 14.75 -13.80 13.16
N GLN A 27 15.59 -14.81 13.21
CA GLN A 27 16.82 -14.77 14.00
C GLN A 27 17.81 -13.70 13.48
N MET A 28 17.85 -13.49 12.15
CA MET A 28 18.61 -12.36 11.59
C MET A 28 17.99 -11.02 11.98
N MET A 29 16.66 -10.88 11.92
CA MET A 29 15.97 -9.66 12.35
C MET A 29 16.32 -9.30 13.79
N ASP A 30 16.25 -10.28 14.71
CA ASP A 30 16.61 -10.10 16.12
C ASP A 30 18.06 -9.63 16.30
N ARG A 31 19.00 -10.21 15.54
CA ARG A 31 20.39 -9.78 15.56
C ARG A 31 20.59 -8.36 15.06
N TYR A 32 19.96 -8.01 13.93
CA TYR A 32 20.03 -6.67 13.36
C TYR A 32 19.37 -5.61 14.27
N GLU A 33 18.37 -6.00 15.07
CA GLU A 33 17.75 -5.09 16.02
C GLU A 33 18.64 -4.85 17.27
N LYS A 34 19.30 -5.89 17.77
CA LYS A 34 20.16 -5.84 18.97
C LYS A 34 21.55 -5.26 18.74
N GLU A 35 22.12 -5.44 17.55
CA GLU A 35 23.45 -4.95 17.22
C GLU A 35 23.40 -3.44 16.92
N ASP A 36 24.53 -2.75 17.18
CA ASP A 36 24.72 -1.33 16.84
C ASP A 36 24.87 -1.15 15.33
N ARG A 37 23.78 -1.39 14.62
CA ARG A 37 23.67 -1.29 13.16
C ARG A 37 22.66 -0.23 12.76
N GLY A 38 22.98 0.54 11.72
CA GLY A 38 22.07 1.54 11.15
C GLY A 38 20.95 0.96 10.29
N ILE A 39 20.90 -0.37 10.11
CA ILE A 39 19.91 -1.05 9.25
C ILE A 39 19.18 -2.14 10.04
N ARG A 40 17.96 -2.46 9.58
CA ARG A 40 17.13 -3.56 10.10
C ARG A 40 16.46 -4.31 8.95
N ILE A 41 15.92 -5.48 9.25
CA ILE A 41 15.09 -6.26 8.33
C ILE A 41 13.64 -6.13 8.80
N ILE A 42 12.72 -5.84 7.89
CA ILE A 42 11.27 -5.82 8.14
C ILE A 42 10.62 -6.99 7.41
N GLU A 43 9.62 -7.59 8.04
CA GLU A 43 8.71 -8.56 7.43
C GLU A 43 7.52 -7.78 6.84
N LEU A 44 7.19 -8.04 5.60
CA LEU A 44 5.99 -7.62 4.91
C LEU A 44 5.18 -8.89 4.60
N GLU A 45 3.94 -8.79 4.19
CA GLU A 45 2.96 -9.89 4.09
C GLU A 45 3.56 -11.24 3.62
N ALA A 46 4.29 -11.25 2.49
CA ALA A 46 4.93 -12.45 1.95
C ALA A 46 6.41 -12.24 1.59
N SER A 47 7.03 -11.16 2.04
CA SER A 47 8.39 -10.76 1.66
C SER A 47 9.17 -10.14 2.82
N PHE A 48 10.47 -10.01 2.62
CA PHE A 48 11.37 -9.38 3.58
C PHE A 48 12.14 -8.26 2.89
N GLN A 49 12.39 -7.20 3.64
CA GLN A 49 13.16 -6.05 3.15
C GLN A 49 14.17 -5.58 4.19
N MET A 50 15.38 -5.30 3.71
CA MET A 50 16.37 -4.57 4.50
C MET A 50 16.11 -3.07 4.37
N CYS A 51 16.04 -2.36 5.48
CA CYS A 51 15.82 -0.92 5.52
C CYS A 51 16.67 -0.25 6.60
N THR A 52 16.80 1.07 6.53
CA THR A 52 17.50 1.86 7.53
C THR A 52 16.64 2.00 8.78
N LYS A 53 17.27 1.96 9.96
CA LYS A 53 16.59 2.26 11.24
C LYS A 53 16.16 3.74 11.29
N LYS A 54 15.08 4.03 12.03
CA LYS A 54 14.52 5.40 12.13
C LYS A 54 15.51 6.41 12.68
N GLU A 55 16.36 5.99 13.60
CA GLU A 55 17.40 6.81 14.23
C GLU A 55 18.42 7.35 13.24
N MET A 56 18.56 6.68 12.08
CA MET A 56 19.47 7.10 11.02
C MET A 56 18.84 8.07 10.00
N TYR A 57 17.54 8.37 10.11
CA TYR A 57 16.83 9.17 9.12
C TYR A 57 17.35 10.61 9.02
N GLU A 58 17.76 11.23 10.11
CA GLU A 58 18.36 12.57 10.10
C GLU A 58 19.61 12.65 9.22
N TYR A 59 20.44 11.61 9.25
CA TYR A 59 21.64 11.52 8.42
C TYR A 59 21.30 11.31 6.96
N LEU A 60 20.30 10.46 6.68
CA LEU A 60 19.84 10.19 5.32
C LEU A 60 19.24 11.45 4.67
N ILE A 61 18.45 12.23 5.41
CA ILE A 61 17.84 13.48 4.92
C ILE A 61 18.91 14.48 4.49
N ARG A 62 20.07 14.52 5.15
CA ARG A 62 21.20 15.42 4.80
C ARG A 62 21.85 15.01 3.49
N VAL A 63 21.82 13.74 3.12
CA VAL A 63 22.52 13.18 1.94
C VAL A 63 21.55 13.00 0.77
N ALA A 64 20.31 12.65 1.02
CA ALA A 64 19.33 12.37 -0.03
C ALA A 64 18.74 13.68 -0.59
N LYS A 65 18.67 13.77 -1.92
CA LYS A 65 17.77 14.75 -2.55
C LYS A 65 16.36 14.43 -2.09
N GLN A 66 15.68 15.38 -1.44
CA GLN A 66 14.32 15.18 -0.95
C GLN A 66 13.42 14.71 -2.12
N PRO A 67 12.81 13.53 -2.03
CA PRO A 67 11.83 13.13 -3.04
C PRO A 67 10.69 14.16 -3.03
N LYS A 68 10.13 14.47 -4.20
CA LYS A 68 8.96 15.34 -4.29
C LYS A 68 7.89 14.81 -3.34
N LYS A 69 7.43 15.65 -2.40
CA LYS A 69 6.42 15.27 -1.41
C LYS A 69 5.14 14.90 -2.16
N GLN A 70 4.83 13.60 -2.23
CA GLN A 70 3.56 13.11 -2.78
C GLN A 70 2.47 13.45 -1.77
N VAL A 71 1.67 14.47 -2.09
CA VAL A 71 0.55 14.88 -1.24
C VAL A 71 -0.63 13.95 -1.53
N LEU A 72 -1.09 13.23 -0.52
CA LEU A 72 -2.36 12.50 -0.56
C LEU A 72 -3.47 13.48 -0.16
N THR A 73 -4.28 13.88 -1.12
CA THR A 73 -5.50 14.66 -0.89
C THR A 73 -6.59 13.75 -0.31
N ASP A 74 -7.64 14.33 0.28
CA ASP A 74 -8.77 13.58 0.83
C ASP A 74 -9.41 12.67 -0.22
N VAL A 75 -9.58 13.15 -1.45
CA VAL A 75 -10.04 12.36 -2.61
C VAL A 75 -9.16 11.13 -2.87
N LEU A 76 -7.84 11.27 -2.78
CA LEU A 76 -6.90 10.15 -2.96
C LEU A 76 -6.97 9.18 -1.78
N LEU A 77 -7.09 9.69 -0.55
CA LEU A 77 -7.20 8.87 0.65
C LEU A 77 -8.50 8.07 0.66
N GLU A 78 -9.61 8.69 0.30
CA GLU A 78 -10.90 8.03 0.16
C GLU A 78 -10.85 6.89 -0.88
N THR A 79 -10.36 7.18 -2.08
CA THR A 79 -10.22 6.19 -3.14
C THR A 79 -9.30 5.05 -2.73
N LEU A 80 -8.18 5.35 -2.08
CA LEU A 80 -7.22 4.38 -1.57
C LEU A 80 -7.83 3.49 -0.48
N SER A 81 -8.64 4.06 0.42
CA SER A 81 -9.35 3.31 1.46
C SER A 81 -10.32 2.31 0.84
N ILE A 82 -11.12 2.73 -0.14
CA ILE A 82 -12.03 1.83 -0.85
C ILE A 82 -11.26 0.65 -1.44
N ILE A 83 -10.14 0.92 -2.11
CA ILE A 83 -9.31 -0.15 -2.70
C ILE A 83 -8.76 -1.06 -1.60
N ALA A 84 -8.21 -0.51 -0.53
CA ALA A 84 -7.62 -1.29 0.56
C ALA A 84 -8.60 -2.26 1.24
N TYR A 85 -9.87 -1.84 1.42
CA TYR A 85 -10.88 -2.66 2.08
C TYR A 85 -11.71 -3.56 1.14
N LYS A 86 -11.72 -3.27 -0.18
CA LYS A 86 -12.56 -3.99 -1.14
C LYS A 86 -11.79 -4.80 -2.17
N GLN A 87 -10.46 -4.69 -2.19
CA GLN A 87 -9.63 -5.38 -3.18
C GLN A 87 -9.85 -6.92 -3.20
N PRO A 88 -9.80 -7.56 -4.37
CA PRO A 88 -9.61 -6.91 -5.70
C PRO A 88 -10.87 -6.20 -6.20
N VAL A 89 -10.75 -4.96 -6.68
CA VAL A 89 -11.89 -4.08 -7.00
C VAL A 89 -11.69 -3.41 -8.37
N THR A 90 -12.79 -3.23 -9.13
CA THR A 90 -12.78 -2.53 -10.41
C THR A 90 -12.99 -1.02 -10.23
N LYS A 91 -12.59 -0.21 -11.24
CA LYS A 91 -12.87 1.24 -11.24
C LYS A 91 -14.37 1.52 -11.13
N LEU A 92 -15.21 0.74 -11.80
CA LEU A 92 -16.66 0.92 -11.77
C LEU A 92 -17.24 0.72 -10.35
N GLU A 93 -16.72 -0.26 -9.61
CA GLU A 93 -17.12 -0.49 -8.21
C GLU A 93 -16.66 0.64 -7.31
N ILE A 94 -15.45 1.16 -7.51
CA ILE A 94 -14.95 2.33 -6.79
C ILE A 94 -15.87 3.54 -7.05
N GLU A 95 -16.21 3.80 -8.31
CA GLU A 95 -17.09 4.90 -8.70
C GLU A 95 -18.50 4.77 -8.11
N LYS A 96 -19.04 3.54 -8.04
CA LYS A 96 -20.35 3.29 -7.39
C LYS A 96 -20.34 3.59 -5.90
N ILE A 97 -19.23 3.33 -5.23
CA ILE A 97 -19.11 3.60 -3.79
C ILE A 97 -18.94 5.09 -3.55
N ARG A 98 -18.11 5.77 -4.37
CA ARG A 98 -17.84 7.19 -4.25
C ARG A 98 -18.99 8.09 -4.77
N GLY A 99 -19.82 7.58 -5.67
CA GLY A 99 -20.82 8.39 -6.37
C GLY A 99 -20.25 9.24 -7.54
N VAL A 100 -18.94 9.30 -7.73
CA VAL A 100 -18.25 10.15 -8.72
C VAL A 100 -17.19 9.38 -9.49
N LYS A 101 -16.80 9.90 -10.67
CA LYS A 101 -15.70 9.33 -11.47
C LYS A 101 -14.40 9.33 -10.71
N SER A 102 -13.68 8.21 -10.77
CA SER A 102 -12.47 7.98 -9.98
C SER A 102 -11.23 7.70 -10.82
N ASP A 103 -11.31 7.78 -12.15
CA ASP A 103 -10.19 7.48 -13.06
C ASP A 103 -8.92 8.23 -12.71
N HIS A 104 -9.01 9.54 -12.45
CA HIS A 104 -7.86 10.36 -12.12
C HIS A 104 -7.25 9.95 -10.77
N ALA A 105 -8.07 9.71 -9.77
CA ALA A 105 -7.61 9.30 -8.44
C ALA A 105 -6.91 7.93 -8.49
N VAL A 106 -7.51 6.93 -9.16
CA VAL A 106 -6.90 5.61 -9.33
C VAL A 106 -5.57 5.71 -10.08
N SER A 107 -5.53 6.45 -11.22
CA SER A 107 -4.30 6.63 -12.00
C SER A 107 -3.19 7.30 -11.18
N LYS A 108 -3.55 8.27 -10.34
CA LYS A 108 -2.59 8.95 -9.45
C LYS A 108 -2.07 8.05 -8.34
N LEU A 109 -2.91 7.19 -7.79
CA LEU A 109 -2.51 6.21 -6.78
C LEU A 109 -1.57 5.14 -7.38
N VAL A 110 -1.79 4.76 -8.64
CA VAL A 110 -0.87 3.88 -9.39
C VAL A 110 0.47 4.60 -9.64
N GLU A 111 0.45 5.88 -10.06
CA GLU A 111 1.68 6.68 -10.22
C GLU A 111 2.47 6.80 -8.90
N TYR A 112 1.76 6.81 -7.76
CA TYR A 112 2.37 6.87 -6.43
C TYR A 112 2.84 5.50 -5.92
N ASP A 113 2.66 4.44 -6.70
CA ASP A 113 2.99 3.05 -6.33
C ASP A 113 2.23 2.56 -5.08
N LEU A 114 1.05 3.12 -4.81
CA LEU A 114 0.19 2.71 -3.70
C LEU A 114 -0.87 1.70 -4.11
N VAL A 115 -1.19 1.67 -5.41
CA VAL A 115 -2.17 0.79 -6.03
C VAL A 115 -1.55 0.15 -7.28
N GLU A 116 -1.89 -1.11 -7.54
CA GLU A 116 -1.47 -1.83 -8.75
C GLU A 116 -2.62 -2.61 -9.38
N GLU A 117 -2.45 -2.99 -10.66
CA GLU A 117 -3.34 -3.89 -11.35
C GLU A 117 -3.04 -5.33 -10.92
N VAL A 118 -3.99 -5.97 -10.22
CA VAL A 118 -3.83 -7.33 -9.71
C VAL A 118 -4.44 -8.41 -10.62
N GLY A 119 -5.16 -8.00 -11.66
CA GLY A 119 -5.76 -8.92 -12.64
C GLY A 119 -6.88 -8.30 -13.45
N ARG A 120 -7.72 -9.16 -14.03
CA ARG A 120 -8.93 -8.77 -14.75
C ARG A 120 -10.12 -9.59 -14.28
N MET A 121 -11.27 -8.93 -14.12
CA MET A 121 -12.51 -9.62 -13.79
C MET A 121 -13.00 -10.45 -14.97
N ASP A 122 -13.53 -11.63 -14.71
CA ASP A 122 -14.20 -12.45 -15.74
C ASP A 122 -15.64 -11.97 -15.97
N ALA A 123 -15.76 -10.86 -16.71
CA ALA A 123 -17.00 -10.19 -17.04
C ALA A 123 -16.88 -9.56 -18.44
N PRO A 124 -17.99 -9.20 -19.10
CA PRO A 124 -17.96 -8.48 -20.38
C PRO A 124 -17.05 -7.25 -20.31
N GLY A 125 -16.13 -7.13 -21.28
CA GLY A 125 -15.14 -6.05 -21.30
C GLY A 125 -13.90 -6.33 -20.45
N LYS A 126 -13.84 -7.41 -19.67
CA LYS A 126 -12.70 -7.83 -18.80
C LYS A 126 -12.07 -6.67 -18.04
N PRO A 127 -12.84 -5.96 -17.19
CA PRO A 127 -12.34 -4.79 -16.51
C PRO A 127 -11.15 -5.12 -15.61
N LEU A 128 -10.23 -4.14 -15.47
CA LEU A 128 -9.06 -4.26 -14.61
C LEU A 128 -9.48 -4.32 -13.14
N LEU A 129 -8.80 -5.17 -12.39
CA LEU A 129 -8.89 -5.27 -10.94
C LEU A 129 -7.69 -4.59 -10.30
N PHE A 130 -7.95 -3.82 -9.27
CA PHE A 130 -6.95 -3.05 -8.52
C PHE A 130 -6.82 -3.56 -7.10
N GLY A 131 -5.60 -3.50 -6.58
CA GLY A 131 -5.25 -3.80 -5.20
C GLY A 131 -4.15 -2.87 -4.71
N THR A 132 -3.86 -2.93 -3.42
CA THR A 132 -2.79 -2.17 -2.80
C THR A 132 -1.45 -2.86 -2.98
N THR A 133 -0.36 -2.08 -2.95
CA THR A 133 1.02 -2.54 -3.09
C THR A 133 1.69 -2.72 -1.73
N GLU A 134 2.90 -3.29 -1.71
CA GLU A 134 3.74 -3.29 -0.51
C GLU A 134 4.22 -1.88 -0.12
N GLU A 135 4.27 -0.92 -1.07
CA GLU A 135 4.55 0.48 -0.74
C GLU A 135 3.42 1.10 0.10
N PHE A 136 2.17 0.71 -0.16
CA PHE A 136 1.04 1.05 0.69
C PHE A 136 1.27 0.56 2.13
N LEU A 137 1.60 -0.72 2.33
CA LEU A 137 1.84 -1.29 3.67
C LEU A 137 2.95 -0.52 4.39
N ARG A 138 4.05 -0.21 3.70
CA ARG A 138 5.17 0.57 4.26
C ARG A 138 4.76 1.98 4.63
N ARG A 139 4.03 2.66 3.76
CA ARG A 139 3.64 4.06 3.95
C ARG A 139 2.68 4.26 5.11
N PHE A 140 1.81 3.30 5.31
CA PHE A 140 0.85 3.31 6.42
C PHE A 140 1.35 2.56 7.67
N SER A 141 2.57 2.01 7.62
CA SER A 141 3.23 1.31 8.73
C SER A 141 2.44 0.10 9.24
N VAL A 142 1.74 -0.60 8.34
CA VAL A 142 1.05 -1.87 8.60
C VAL A 142 1.83 -3.03 7.98
N HIS A 143 1.76 -4.21 8.59
CA HIS A 143 2.45 -5.40 8.09
C HIS A 143 1.56 -6.24 7.16
N SER A 144 0.24 -6.14 7.33
CA SER A 144 -0.76 -6.80 6.50
C SER A 144 -2.04 -5.96 6.43
N LEU A 145 -2.93 -6.32 5.51
CA LEU A 145 -4.25 -5.68 5.38
C LEU A 145 -5.15 -5.93 6.60
N ASP A 146 -4.93 -7.03 7.31
CA ASP A 146 -5.70 -7.39 8.51
C ASP A 146 -5.45 -6.43 9.68
N GLU A 147 -4.34 -5.68 9.65
CA GLU A 147 -4.01 -4.66 10.65
C GLU A 147 -4.71 -3.31 10.39
N LEU A 148 -5.42 -3.18 9.27
CA LEU A 148 -6.18 -1.97 8.99
C LEU A 148 -7.33 -1.81 9.98
N PRO A 149 -7.55 -0.60 10.52
CA PRO A 149 -8.65 -0.35 11.46
C PRO A 149 -10.00 -0.65 10.78
N ALA A 150 -10.97 -1.15 11.53
CA ALA A 150 -12.30 -1.36 10.98
C ALA A 150 -12.88 -0.03 10.45
N PRO A 151 -13.49 -0.03 9.22
CA PRO A 151 -14.05 1.18 8.66
C PRO A 151 -15.10 1.77 9.62
N ASN A 152 -14.97 3.05 9.95
CA ASN A 152 -15.96 3.74 10.74
C ASN A 152 -17.19 4.05 9.86
N PRO A 153 -18.41 3.53 10.18
CA PRO A 153 -19.59 3.76 9.38
C PRO A 153 -19.96 5.25 9.20
N GLU A 154 -19.66 6.08 10.21
CA GLU A 154 -19.91 7.52 10.16
C GLU A 154 -18.97 8.22 9.16
N GLN A 155 -17.71 7.83 9.10
CA GLN A 155 -16.77 8.34 8.11
C GLN A 155 -17.14 7.94 6.68
N VAL A 156 -17.62 6.71 6.48
CA VAL A 156 -18.10 6.25 5.16
C VAL A 156 -19.34 7.05 4.71
N ALA A 157 -20.24 7.41 5.63
CA ALA A 157 -21.40 8.23 5.33
C ALA A 157 -20.98 9.68 4.97
N HIS A 158 -20.08 10.27 5.73
CA HIS A 158 -19.53 11.62 5.49
C HIS A 158 -18.83 11.73 4.13
N PHE A 159 -18.02 10.74 3.76
CA PHE A 159 -17.37 10.73 2.44
C PHE A 159 -18.35 10.66 1.27
N LYS A 160 -19.52 10.03 1.44
CA LYS A 160 -20.57 10.03 0.42
C LYS A 160 -21.22 11.40 0.27
N GLU A 161 -21.49 12.05 1.38
CA GLU A 161 -22.11 13.39 1.42
C GLU A 161 -21.17 14.44 0.78
N GLU A 162 -19.87 14.42 1.12
CA GLU A 162 -18.85 15.29 0.49
C GLU A 162 -18.71 15.04 -1.02
N ALA A 163 -18.77 13.78 -1.45
CA ALA A 163 -18.69 13.42 -2.87
C ALA A 163 -19.93 13.91 -3.66
N GLU A 164 -21.12 13.85 -3.07
CA GLU A 164 -22.36 14.35 -3.67
C GLU A 164 -22.34 15.88 -3.76
N ASP A 165 -21.84 16.58 -2.76
CA ASP A 165 -21.69 18.04 -2.76
C ASP A 165 -20.69 18.51 -3.81
N GLU A 166 -19.58 17.79 -4.02
CA GLU A 166 -18.59 18.13 -5.05
C GLU A 166 -19.15 17.99 -6.48
N VAL A 167 -20.06 17.02 -6.70
CA VAL A 167 -20.78 16.87 -7.97
C VAL A 167 -21.78 18.02 -8.18
N GLN A 168 -22.50 18.39 -7.14
CA GLN A 168 -23.50 19.45 -7.18
C GLN A 168 -22.86 20.83 -7.47
N LEU A 169 -21.70 21.08 -6.89
CA LEU A 169 -20.90 22.29 -7.15
C LEU A 169 -20.39 22.37 -8.62
N LYS A 170 -19.99 21.22 -9.20
CA LYS A 170 -19.54 21.16 -10.61
C LYS A 170 -20.66 21.23 -11.64
N LEU A 171 -21.89 20.88 -11.25
CA LEU A 171 -23.07 20.98 -12.11
C LEU A 171 -23.69 22.39 -12.16
N ASN A 172 -23.36 23.22 -11.16
CA ASN A 172 -23.87 24.60 -11.02
C ASN A 172 -22.87 25.66 -11.53
N LEU A 173 -21.80 25.25 -12.20
CA LEU A 173 -20.82 26.07 -12.93
C LEU A 173 -20.90 25.78 -14.41
#